data_02c86b4e2acbc2d338e2cf26677e7da9
#
_entry.id   02c86b4e2acbc2d338e2cf26677e7da9
#
_cell.length_a   1.000
_cell.length_b   1.000
_cell.length_c   1.000
_cell.angle_alpha   90.00
_cell.angle_beta   90.00
_cell.angle_gamma   90.00
#
_symmetry.space_group_name_H-M   'P 1'
#
loop_
_entity.id
_entity.type
_entity.pdbx_description
1 polymer ?
#
loop_
_entity_poly.entity_id
_entity_poly.type
_entity_poly.pdbx_seq_one_letter_code
_entity_poly.pdbx_strand_id
1 'polypeptide(L)'
;MKRVLFIAPCSYPVVIAECIVNMKLLQALSNAGEFEIDLVSRDHPHKLYKVVEPLESFNVKLDKVHVETLERKINLKTIWLNFVTLLKFGFTFRGAHWAAQVLPLCETWVKEKNYDYIVSKDYPSFMVASYLKKHYQLKWVATWNDPYPFQLFPEPYGHWPNTKLSWVDRQKIRMMRQADTHIFPSDRLRDYMCEQLALPVSKTLIVPHVVVSPKSLNLKDASLRLLVSGNMKKPRDLTLFLRALHQFYTLNPEAEMRVDILGLVEDEVPGLIQELGLSAYVNVLPSVSYHESLEIAKQHQVCILIEAPMAEGIYLPTKVSDFMQNGNVIFAISPSEGVLNDIYQEGYIGYFADNTQQEMILEQINKLYQDYRAGVIQDKARVKPEYLDKAVVKQYLDL
;
A
#
# COMPACT_ATOMS: atom_id res chain seq x y z
N MET A 1 -8.74 26.68 -6.32
CA MET A 1 -8.44 25.72 -5.25
C MET A 1 -9.58 24.72 -5.20
N LYS A 2 -9.28 23.42 -5.31
CA LYS A 2 -10.27 22.32 -5.26
C LYS A 2 -10.64 22.02 -3.81
N ARG A 3 -11.91 21.89 -3.51
CA ARG A 3 -12.41 21.50 -2.18
C ARG A 3 -12.78 20.04 -2.18
N VAL A 4 -12.12 19.26 -1.34
CA VAL A 4 -12.24 17.79 -1.36
C VAL A 4 -12.68 17.28 0.01
N LEU A 5 -13.75 16.50 0.03
CA LEU A 5 -14.12 15.69 1.19
C LEU A 5 -13.47 14.32 1.07
N PHE A 6 -12.47 14.05 1.91
CA PHE A 6 -11.71 12.81 1.90
C PHE A 6 -12.22 11.88 3.01
N ILE A 7 -12.88 10.80 2.61
CA ILE A 7 -13.48 9.82 3.54
C ILE A 7 -12.66 8.54 3.45
N ALA A 8 -11.74 8.36 4.40
CA ALA A 8 -10.78 7.26 4.38
C ALA A 8 -10.59 6.68 5.78
N PRO A 9 -11.29 5.60 6.12
CA PRO A 9 -11.22 4.95 7.43
C PRO A 9 -9.80 4.56 7.85
N CYS A 10 -8.93 4.24 6.88
CA CYS A 10 -7.53 3.89 7.12
C CYS A 10 -6.61 5.06 6.73
N SER A 11 -6.64 6.17 7.50
CA SER A 11 -5.73 7.30 7.30
C SER A 11 -5.06 7.70 8.60
N TYR A 12 -5.79 8.19 9.57
CA TYR A 12 -5.27 8.61 10.87
C TYR A 12 -6.15 8.03 11.99
N PRO A 13 -5.57 7.50 13.06
CA PRO A 13 -4.13 7.33 13.35
C PRO A 13 -3.42 6.36 12.41
N VAL A 14 -2.13 6.63 12.14
CA VAL A 14 -1.33 5.87 11.17
C VAL A 14 -0.75 4.63 11.84
N VAL A 15 -1.27 3.46 11.49
CA VAL A 15 -0.95 2.19 12.16
C VAL A 15 -0.66 1.03 11.20
N ILE A 16 -1.07 1.15 9.93
CA ILE A 16 -0.90 0.11 8.89
C ILE A 16 -0.47 0.74 7.56
N ALA A 17 0.01 -0.07 6.64
CA ALA A 17 0.49 0.37 5.33
C ALA A 17 -0.54 1.21 4.54
N GLU A 18 -1.82 0.86 4.62
CA GLU A 18 -2.90 1.62 3.98
C GLU A 18 -3.00 3.05 4.52
N CYS A 19 -2.82 3.24 5.84
CA CYS A 19 -2.78 4.58 6.43
C CYS A 19 -1.61 5.40 5.86
N ILE A 20 -0.44 4.78 5.69
CA ILE A 20 0.77 5.43 5.15
C ILE A 20 0.51 5.92 3.72
N VAL A 21 -0.06 5.08 2.85
CA VAL A 21 -0.41 5.44 1.47
C VAL A 21 -1.35 6.64 1.45
N ASN A 22 -2.38 6.61 2.28
CA ASN A 22 -3.36 7.69 2.34
C ASN A 22 -2.75 8.99 2.88
N MET A 23 -1.89 8.91 3.90
CA MET A 23 -1.23 10.08 4.46
C MET A 23 -0.20 10.68 3.49
N LYS A 24 0.55 9.87 2.74
CA LYS A 24 1.45 10.37 1.68
C LYS A 24 0.68 11.07 0.57
N LEU A 25 -0.45 10.52 0.16
CA LEU A 25 -1.33 11.18 -0.82
C LEU A 25 -1.84 12.53 -0.29
N LEU A 26 -2.36 12.56 0.94
CA LEU A 26 -2.83 13.79 1.58
C LEU A 26 -1.69 14.80 1.73
N GLN A 27 -0.47 14.36 2.04
CA GLN A 27 0.71 15.21 2.07
C GLN A 27 0.99 15.84 0.70
N ALA A 28 1.00 15.05 -0.36
CA ALA A 28 1.24 15.55 -1.72
C ALA A 28 0.18 16.58 -2.14
N LEU A 29 -1.11 16.26 -1.93
CA LEU A 29 -2.22 17.15 -2.28
C LEU A 29 -2.19 18.44 -1.46
N SER A 30 -2.00 18.36 -0.14
CA SER A 30 -1.98 19.56 0.73
C SER A 30 -0.77 20.47 0.47
N ASN A 31 0.39 19.88 0.16
CA ASN A 31 1.61 20.65 -0.09
C ASN A 31 1.61 21.32 -1.47
N ALA A 32 0.76 20.87 -2.40
CA ALA A 32 0.57 21.53 -3.68
C ALA A 32 -0.05 22.94 -3.55
N GLY A 33 -0.78 23.20 -2.44
CA GLY A 33 -1.41 24.51 -2.20
C GLY A 33 -2.65 24.76 -3.06
N GLU A 34 -3.12 23.78 -3.82
CA GLU A 34 -4.24 23.86 -4.75
C GLU A 34 -5.50 23.17 -4.23
N PHE A 35 -5.42 22.56 -3.04
CA PHE A 35 -6.49 21.80 -2.41
C PHE A 35 -6.83 22.34 -1.02
N GLU A 36 -8.10 22.33 -0.72
CA GLU A 36 -8.69 22.49 0.60
C GLU A 36 -9.34 21.14 0.98
N ILE A 37 -8.78 20.44 1.99
CA ILE A 37 -9.11 19.05 2.27
C ILE A 37 -9.70 18.92 3.66
N ASP A 38 -10.90 18.33 3.74
CA ASP A 38 -11.52 17.88 4.98
C ASP A 38 -11.44 16.35 5.05
N LEU A 39 -10.87 15.80 6.13
CA LEU A 39 -10.64 14.37 6.32
C LEU A 39 -11.60 13.79 7.35
N VAL A 40 -12.27 12.69 6.98
CA VAL A 40 -12.99 11.80 7.90
C VAL A 40 -12.28 10.45 7.94
N SER A 41 -11.74 10.10 9.09
CA SER A 41 -11.01 8.85 9.33
C SER A 41 -11.63 8.04 10.46
N ARG A 42 -11.04 6.88 10.76
CA ARG A 42 -11.52 5.96 11.79
C ARG A 42 -10.41 5.64 12.78
N ASP A 43 -10.70 5.74 14.06
CA ASP A 43 -9.79 5.27 15.09
C ASP A 43 -9.63 3.75 15.02
N HIS A 44 -8.39 3.31 15.02
CA HIS A 44 -8.00 1.91 15.12
C HIS A 44 -7.63 1.59 16.58
N PRO A 45 -7.99 0.42 17.12
CA PRO A 45 -7.61 0.09 18.48
C PRO A 45 -6.09 -0.03 18.58
N HIS A 46 -5.47 0.96 19.22
CA HIS A 46 -4.01 1.05 19.42
C HIS A 46 -3.40 -0.21 20.07
N LYS A 47 -4.19 -0.98 20.80
CA LYS A 47 -3.74 -2.25 21.41
C LYS A 47 -3.29 -3.31 20.40
N LEU A 48 -3.71 -3.21 19.13
CA LEU A 48 -3.32 -4.13 18.06
C LEU A 48 -2.01 -3.74 17.38
N TYR A 49 -1.55 -2.51 17.58
CA TYR A 49 -0.38 -1.95 16.89
C TYR A 49 0.62 -1.44 17.91
N LYS A 50 1.89 -1.82 17.72
CA LYS A 50 2.97 -1.44 18.64
C LYS A 50 3.40 0.02 18.49
N VAL A 51 3.24 0.57 17.29
CA VAL A 51 3.69 1.91 16.93
C VAL A 51 2.56 2.65 16.22
N VAL A 52 2.35 3.91 16.59
CA VAL A 52 1.42 4.85 15.95
C VAL A 52 2.22 6.08 15.55
N GLU A 53 2.20 6.40 14.27
CA GLU A 53 2.85 7.62 13.77
C GLU A 53 1.97 8.85 14.03
N PRO A 54 2.51 9.93 14.58
CA PRO A 54 1.76 11.16 14.76
C PRO A 54 1.46 11.85 13.42
N LEU A 55 0.34 12.58 13.35
CA LEU A 55 -0.08 13.28 12.13
C LEU A 55 0.98 14.28 11.65
N GLU A 56 1.61 14.98 12.58
CA GLU A 56 2.62 16.01 12.34
C GLU A 56 3.85 15.47 11.60
N SER A 57 4.16 14.17 11.76
CA SER A 57 5.29 13.53 11.09
C SER A 57 5.13 13.48 9.57
N PHE A 58 3.91 13.57 9.06
CA PHE A 58 3.61 13.59 7.62
C PHE A 58 3.57 15.00 7.01
N ASN A 59 3.67 16.04 7.83
CA ASN A 59 3.59 17.44 7.36
C ASN A 59 2.39 17.69 6.42
N VAL A 60 1.20 17.26 6.86
CA VAL A 60 -0.06 17.39 6.12
C VAL A 60 -0.84 18.58 6.65
N LYS A 61 -1.32 19.44 5.75
CA LYS A 61 -2.20 20.56 6.08
C LYS A 61 -3.63 20.22 5.69
N LEU A 62 -4.50 20.04 6.67
CA LEU A 62 -5.92 19.73 6.50
C LEU A 62 -6.77 20.82 7.14
N ASP A 63 -7.90 21.16 6.52
CA ASP A 63 -8.79 22.21 7.04
C ASP A 63 -9.61 21.69 8.22
N LYS A 64 -10.19 20.49 8.05
CA LYS A 64 -10.91 19.81 9.11
C LYS A 64 -10.45 18.34 9.18
N VAL A 65 -10.32 17.81 10.40
CA VAL A 65 -10.02 16.40 10.63
C VAL A 65 -11.01 15.86 11.64
N HIS A 66 -11.69 14.79 11.28
CA HIS A 66 -12.53 14.04 12.20
C HIS A 66 -12.11 12.56 12.23
N VAL A 67 -11.90 12.04 13.43
CA VAL A 67 -11.56 10.64 13.67
C VAL A 67 -12.68 9.99 14.46
N GLU A 68 -13.47 9.15 13.81
CA GLU A 68 -14.59 8.46 14.46
C GLU A 68 -14.18 7.10 15.00
N THR A 69 -14.46 6.86 16.26
CA THR A 69 -14.20 5.56 16.90
C THR A 69 -15.27 4.54 16.48
N LEU A 70 -14.83 3.42 15.89
CA LEU A 70 -15.74 2.31 15.60
C LEU A 70 -16.13 1.59 16.90
N GLU A 71 -17.39 1.69 17.28
CA GLU A 71 -17.95 0.92 18.40
C GLU A 71 -17.95 -0.58 18.07
N ARG A 72 -17.20 -1.37 18.84
CA ARG A 72 -17.03 -2.82 18.61
C ARG A 72 -17.89 -3.71 19.50
N LYS A 73 -18.35 -3.16 20.63
CA LYS A 73 -19.20 -3.91 21.57
C LYS A 73 -20.63 -3.97 21.05
N ILE A 74 -21.25 -5.14 21.16
CA ILE A 74 -22.68 -5.28 20.90
C ILE A 74 -23.42 -4.66 22.11
N ASN A 75 -24.03 -3.51 21.87
CA ASN A 75 -24.84 -2.77 22.85
C ASN A 75 -26.02 -2.10 22.13
N LEU A 76 -26.90 -1.46 22.88
CA LEU A 76 -28.09 -0.79 22.29
C LEU A 76 -27.69 0.25 21.22
N LYS A 77 -26.57 0.96 21.40
CA LYS A 77 -26.07 1.94 20.43
C LYS A 77 -25.68 1.26 19.12
N THR A 78 -24.92 0.16 19.17
CA THR A 78 -24.50 -0.56 17.94
C THR A 78 -25.67 -1.24 17.24
N ILE A 79 -26.66 -1.75 17.99
CA ILE A 79 -27.90 -2.30 17.41
C ILE A 79 -28.64 -1.20 16.67
N TRP A 80 -28.85 -0.05 17.31
CA TRP A 80 -29.47 1.12 16.68
C TRP A 80 -28.72 1.59 15.44
N LEU A 81 -27.40 1.74 15.52
CA LEU A 81 -26.58 2.15 14.37
C LEU A 81 -26.65 1.16 13.20
N ASN A 82 -26.67 -0.16 13.47
CA ASN A 82 -26.88 -1.15 12.41
C ASN A 82 -28.28 -1.05 11.80
N PHE A 83 -29.30 -0.77 12.58
CA PHE A 83 -30.65 -0.51 12.07
C PHE A 83 -30.69 0.76 11.20
N VAL A 84 -30.08 1.85 11.65
CA VAL A 84 -29.93 3.08 10.83
C VAL A 84 -29.15 2.80 9.55
N THR A 85 -28.09 2.00 9.63
CA THR A 85 -27.29 1.58 8.46
C THR A 85 -28.18 0.84 7.44
N LEU A 86 -28.98 -0.10 7.90
CA LEU A 86 -29.92 -0.83 7.05
C LEU A 86 -30.96 0.10 6.39
N LEU A 87 -31.52 1.04 7.14
CA LEU A 87 -32.50 2.00 6.61
C LEU A 87 -31.89 2.97 5.59
N LYS A 88 -30.68 3.46 5.85
CA LYS A 88 -30.02 4.46 4.98
C LYS A 88 -29.41 3.84 3.71
N PHE A 89 -28.84 2.64 3.83
CA PHE A 89 -28.04 2.02 2.76
C PHE A 89 -28.64 0.74 2.17
N GLY A 90 -29.71 0.21 2.79
CA GLY A 90 -30.42 -1.00 2.32
C GLY A 90 -29.77 -2.32 2.69
N PHE A 91 -28.57 -2.30 3.29
CA PHE A 91 -27.88 -3.48 3.78
C PHE A 91 -26.88 -3.12 4.90
N THR A 92 -26.44 -4.11 5.64
CA THR A 92 -25.42 -3.96 6.68
C THR A 92 -24.45 -5.15 6.69
N PHE A 93 -23.29 -4.96 7.30
CA PHE A 93 -22.27 -5.99 7.54
C PHE A 93 -21.41 -5.55 8.74
N ARG A 94 -20.51 -6.43 9.19
CA ARG A 94 -19.65 -6.13 10.34
C ARG A 94 -18.83 -4.86 10.12
N GLY A 95 -19.04 -3.82 10.92
CA GLY A 95 -18.36 -2.53 10.84
C GLY A 95 -19.03 -1.49 9.93
N ALA A 96 -20.10 -1.86 9.21
CA ALA A 96 -20.83 -0.93 8.33
C ALA A 96 -21.48 0.24 9.11
N HIS A 97 -21.83 0.04 10.37
CA HIS A 97 -22.43 1.06 11.22
C HIS A 97 -21.56 2.30 11.44
N TRP A 98 -20.24 2.21 11.17
CA TRP A 98 -19.37 3.39 11.12
C TRP A 98 -19.88 4.41 10.07
N ALA A 99 -20.38 3.94 8.94
CA ALA A 99 -20.97 4.84 7.95
C ALA A 99 -22.17 5.63 8.50
N ALA A 100 -23.02 4.98 9.30
CA ALA A 100 -24.14 5.67 9.96
C ALA A 100 -23.66 6.64 11.06
N GLN A 101 -22.52 6.38 11.69
CA GLN A 101 -21.95 7.28 12.70
C GLN A 101 -21.44 8.58 12.08
N VAL A 102 -20.68 8.50 10.97
CA VAL A 102 -20.05 9.68 10.35
C VAL A 102 -20.95 10.42 9.39
N LEU A 103 -22.01 9.79 8.88
CA LEU A 103 -22.87 10.39 7.88
C LEU A 103 -23.46 11.74 8.31
N PRO A 104 -24.00 11.94 9.54
CA PRO A 104 -24.55 13.23 9.96
C PRO A 104 -23.51 14.37 9.92
N LEU A 105 -22.28 14.09 10.29
CA LEU A 105 -21.16 15.04 10.21
C LEU A 105 -20.86 15.39 8.74
N CYS A 106 -20.76 14.38 7.88
CA CYS A 106 -20.50 14.58 6.46
C CYS A 106 -21.61 15.40 5.81
N GLU A 107 -22.90 15.14 6.15
CA GLU A 107 -24.04 15.93 5.68
C GLU A 107 -23.96 17.39 6.14
N THR A 108 -23.52 17.64 7.38
CA THR A 108 -23.29 19.00 7.90
C THR A 108 -22.21 19.71 7.09
N TRP A 109 -21.05 19.07 6.91
CA TRP A 109 -19.95 19.66 6.16
C TRP A 109 -20.32 19.95 4.69
N VAL A 110 -21.05 19.05 4.04
CA VAL A 110 -21.53 19.24 2.66
C VAL A 110 -22.51 20.41 2.55
N LYS A 111 -23.30 20.69 3.57
CA LYS A 111 -24.21 21.85 3.59
C LYS A 111 -23.48 23.17 3.86
N GLU A 112 -22.39 23.12 4.65
CA GLU A 112 -21.61 24.30 5.00
C GLU A 112 -20.63 24.69 3.89
N LYS A 113 -20.14 23.74 3.12
CA LYS A 113 -19.03 23.91 2.17
C LYS A 113 -19.33 23.22 0.84
N ASN A 114 -19.18 23.94 -0.26
CA ASN A 114 -19.32 23.36 -1.59
C ASN A 114 -18.07 22.57 -1.96
N TYR A 115 -18.12 21.24 -1.91
CA TYR A 115 -17.05 20.36 -2.37
C TYR A 115 -17.11 20.16 -3.87
N ASP A 116 -15.95 20.13 -4.53
CA ASP A 116 -15.84 19.81 -5.96
C ASP A 116 -16.07 18.31 -6.17
N TYR A 117 -15.57 17.48 -5.24
CA TYR A 117 -15.78 16.04 -5.26
C TYR A 117 -15.49 15.39 -3.90
N ILE A 118 -15.93 14.13 -3.76
CA ILE A 118 -15.66 13.26 -2.62
C ILE A 118 -14.63 12.21 -3.07
N VAL A 119 -13.56 12.02 -2.30
CA VAL A 119 -12.68 10.86 -2.41
C VAL A 119 -13.03 9.88 -1.31
N SER A 120 -13.31 8.64 -1.67
CA SER A 120 -13.53 7.57 -0.69
C SER A 120 -12.53 6.44 -0.88
N LYS A 121 -12.00 5.93 0.23
CA LYS A 121 -11.07 4.81 0.28
C LYS A 121 -11.58 3.77 1.26
N ASP A 122 -11.63 2.53 0.83
CA ASP A 122 -12.06 1.37 1.62
C ASP A 122 -13.51 1.39 2.13
N TYR A 123 -13.97 0.21 2.52
CA TYR A 123 -15.22 0.11 3.22
C TYR A 123 -15.06 0.46 4.71
N PRO A 124 -16.02 1.14 5.31
CA PRO A 124 -17.35 1.51 4.81
C PRO A 124 -17.48 2.91 4.18
N SER A 125 -16.38 3.60 3.81
CA SER A 125 -16.43 4.96 3.25
C SER A 125 -17.26 5.05 1.96
N PHE A 126 -17.24 3.99 1.13
CA PHE A 126 -18.03 3.92 -0.09
C PHE A 126 -19.54 4.05 0.17
N MET A 127 -20.03 3.59 1.32
CA MET A 127 -21.43 3.76 1.70
C MET A 127 -21.77 5.23 1.88
N VAL A 128 -20.93 5.96 2.63
CA VAL A 128 -21.11 7.40 2.88
C VAL A 128 -21.04 8.18 1.56
N ALA A 129 -20.03 7.92 0.75
CA ALA A 129 -19.84 8.60 -0.53
C ALA A 129 -20.99 8.34 -1.51
N SER A 130 -21.48 7.10 -1.59
CA SER A 130 -22.66 6.75 -2.41
C SER A 130 -23.92 7.50 -1.96
N TYR A 131 -24.13 7.61 -0.65
CA TYR A 131 -25.25 8.35 -0.09
C TYR A 131 -25.15 9.85 -0.42
N LEU A 132 -23.99 10.46 -0.18
CA LEU A 132 -23.77 11.89 -0.44
C LEU A 132 -23.90 12.21 -1.95
N LYS A 133 -23.35 11.37 -2.83
CA LYS A 133 -23.54 11.50 -4.26
C LYS A 133 -25.02 11.54 -4.62
N LYS A 134 -25.82 10.60 -4.11
CA LYS A 134 -27.25 10.48 -4.43
C LYS A 134 -28.07 11.67 -3.92
N HIS A 135 -27.79 12.18 -2.72
CA HIS A 135 -28.62 13.18 -2.06
C HIS A 135 -28.16 14.63 -2.29
N TYR A 136 -26.85 14.83 -2.59
CA TYR A 136 -26.24 16.16 -2.76
C TYR A 136 -25.63 16.35 -4.15
N GLN A 137 -25.77 15.37 -5.05
CA GLN A 137 -25.26 15.41 -6.43
C GLN A 137 -23.75 15.67 -6.54
N LEU A 138 -23.00 15.27 -5.53
CA LEU A 138 -21.53 15.42 -5.49
C LEU A 138 -20.88 14.36 -6.37
N LYS A 139 -19.84 14.75 -7.10
CA LYS A 139 -18.97 13.83 -7.82
C LYS A 139 -18.28 12.89 -6.84
N TRP A 140 -18.29 11.59 -7.12
CA TRP A 140 -17.70 10.57 -6.27
C TRP A 140 -16.53 9.88 -6.96
N VAL A 141 -15.34 9.94 -6.35
CA VAL A 141 -14.11 9.27 -6.73
C VAL A 141 -13.84 8.13 -5.74
N ALA A 142 -13.91 6.90 -6.22
CA ALA A 142 -13.60 5.71 -5.43
C ALA A 142 -12.16 5.28 -5.67
N THR A 143 -11.35 5.11 -4.63
CA THR A 143 -9.95 4.71 -4.75
C THR A 143 -9.73 3.32 -4.17
N TRP A 144 -8.85 2.54 -4.80
CA TRP A 144 -8.62 1.14 -4.54
C TRP A 144 -7.12 0.89 -4.35
N ASN A 145 -6.77 0.11 -3.33
CA ASN A 145 -5.40 -0.42 -3.19
C ASN A 145 -5.40 -1.94 -3.29
N ASP A 146 -6.51 -2.57 -2.94
CA ASP A 146 -6.71 -4.01 -2.95
C ASP A 146 -8.05 -4.37 -3.61
N PRO A 147 -8.25 -5.62 -4.06
CA PRO A 147 -9.54 -6.12 -4.50
C PRO A 147 -10.59 -6.07 -3.37
N TYR A 148 -11.83 -5.79 -3.72
CA TYR A 148 -12.93 -5.81 -2.76
C TYR A 148 -14.27 -6.14 -3.45
N PRO A 149 -15.17 -6.90 -2.85
CA PRO A 149 -15.11 -7.51 -1.51
C PRO A 149 -14.04 -8.59 -1.38
N PHE A 150 -13.78 -9.02 -0.14
CA PHE A 150 -12.69 -9.93 0.24
C PHE A 150 -12.64 -11.23 -0.59
N GLN A 151 -13.80 -11.68 -1.09
CA GLN A 151 -13.93 -12.86 -1.94
C GLN A 151 -13.29 -12.70 -3.33
N LEU A 152 -12.92 -11.47 -3.69
CA LEU A 152 -12.25 -11.16 -4.97
C LEU A 152 -10.72 -11.15 -4.85
N PHE A 153 -10.15 -11.38 -3.67
CA PHE A 153 -8.70 -11.50 -3.55
C PHE A 153 -8.23 -12.74 -4.31
N PRO A 154 -7.23 -12.63 -5.20
CA PRO A 154 -6.66 -13.80 -5.85
C PRO A 154 -5.83 -14.63 -4.87
N GLU A 155 -5.63 -15.91 -5.19
CA GLU A 155 -4.71 -16.76 -4.43
C GLU A 155 -3.28 -16.19 -4.49
N PRO A 156 -2.50 -16.32 -3.41
CA PRO A 156 -2.78 -17.00 -2.13
C PRO A 156 -3.44 -16.10 -1.07
N TYR A 157 -3.79 -14.87 -1.37
CA TYR A 157 -4.44 -13.95 -0.43
C TYR A 157 -5.94 -14.22 -0.29
N GLY A 158 -6.58 -14.80 -1.31
CA GLY A 158 -7.94 -15.28 -1.25
C GLY A 158 -8.00 -16.66 -0.59
N HIS A 159 -8.84 -16.79 0.44
CA HIS A 159 -8.95 -18.05 1.18
C HIS A 159 -9.99 -19.01 0.58
N TRP A 160 -10.74 -18.60 -0.44
CA TRP A 160 -11.93 -19.31 -0.87
C TRP A 160 -12.13 -19.23 -2.39
N PRO A 161 -11.35 -19.97 -3.20
CA PRO A 161 -11.40 -19.87 -4.68
C PRO A 161 -12.77 -20.21 -5.30
N ASN A 162 -13.67 -20.80 -4.53
CA ASN A 162 -15.04 -21.17 -4.98
C ASN A 162 -16.15 -20.52 -4.15
N THR A 163 -15.88 -19.49 -3.37
CA THR A 163 -16.89 -18.87 -2.54
C THR A 163 -17.79 -17.96 -3.39
N LYS A 164 -19.04 -18.38 -3.55
CA LYS A 164 -20.04 -17.53 -4.21
C LYS A 164 -20.22 -16.23 -3.42
N LEU A 165 -20.21 -15.11 -4.15
CA LEU A 165 -20.52 -13.80 -3.57
C LEU A 165 -21.87 -13.85 -2.82
N SER A 166 -21.87 -13.43 -1.58
CA SER A 166 -23.09 -13.30 -0.79
C SER A 166 -24.03 -12.24 -1.37
N TRP A 167 -25.28 -12.23 -0.93
CA TRP A 167 -26.19 -11.14 -1.30
C TRP A 167 -25.62 -9.76 -0.91
N VAL A 168 -25.01 -9.68 0.29
CA VAL A 168 -24.36 -8.44 0.79
C VAL A 168 -23.21 -8.01 -0.13
N ASP A 169 -22.35 -8.94 -0.59
CA ASP A 169 -21.24 -8.61 -1.48
C ASP A 169 -21.76 -8.10 -2.84
N ARG A 170 -22.83 -8.70 -3.35
CA ARG A 170 -23.48 -8.17 -4.56
C ARG A 170 -24.05 -6.77 -4.37
N GLN A 171 -24.60 -6.43 -3.17
CA GLN A 171 -25.04 -5.06 -2.89
C GLN A 171 -23.85 -4.09 -2.81
N LYS A 172 -22.75 -4.50 -2.18
CA LYS A 172 -21.48 -3.70 -2.15
C LYS A 172 -21.02 -3.40 -3.58
N ILE A 173 -20.91 -4.41 -4.43
CA ILE A 173 -20.50 -4.26 -5.83
C ILE A 173 -21.43 -3.32 -6.59
N ARG A 174 -22.75 -3.51 -6.45
CA ARG A 174 -23.75 -2.64 -7.08
C ARG A 174 -23.59 -1.17 -6.66
N MET A 175 -23.29 -0.93 -5.39
CA MET A 175 -23.06 0.41 -4.87
C MET A 175 -21.75 0.99 -5.41
N MET A 176 -20.64 0.25 -5.38
CA MET A 176 -19.34 0.70 -5.85
C MET A 176 -19.34 1.12 -7.31
N ARG A 177 -20.07 0.40 -8.16
CA ARG A 177 -20.27 0.75 -9.60
C ARG A 177 -20.87 2.14 -9.83
N GLN A 178 -21.44 2.77 -8.82
CA GLN A 178 -22.07 4.10 -8.92
C GLN A 178 -21.06 5.23 -8.85
N ALA A 179 -19.79 4.98 -8.49
CA ALA A 179 -18.78 6.02 -8.51
C ALA A 179 -18.60 6.61 -9.93
N ASP A 180 -18.27 7.89 -9.99
CA ASP A 180 -18.04 8.58 -11.27
C ASP A 180 -16.68 8.23 -11.84
N THR A 181 -15.70 8.06 -10.95
CA THR A 181 -14.32 7.70 -11.28
C THR A 181 -13.81 6.66 -10.30
N HIS A 182 -13.05 5.68 -10.79
CA HIS A 182 -12.34 4.69 -9.99
C HIS A 182 -10.84 4.88 -10.17
N ILE A 183 -10.10 5.01 -9.09
CA ILE A 183 -8.64 5.16 -9.11
C ILE A 183 -8.00 3.87 -8.62
N PHE A 184 -7.02 3.38 -9.39
CA PHE A 184 -6.24 2.20 -9.08
C PHE A 184 -4.73 2.53 -9.08
N PRO A 185 -3.90 1.86 -8.25
CA PRO A 185 -2.46 2.12 -8.21
C PRO A 185 -1.68 1.54 -9.39
N SER A 186 -2.26 0.58 -10.12
CA SER A 186 -1.63 -0.08 -11.27
C SER A 186 -2.65 -0.50 -12.31
N ASP A 187 -2.19 -0.68 -13.54
CA ASP A 187 -3.00 -1.19 -14.65
C ASP A 187 -3.52 -2.60 -14.36
N ARG A 188 -2.68 -3.49 -13.82
CA ARG A 188 -3.07 -4.87 -13.52
C ARG A 188 -4.20 -4.96 -12.49
N LEU A 189 -4.14 -4.17 -11.41
CA LEU A 189 -5.24 -4.13 -10.45
C LEU A 189 -6.50 -3.52 -11.06
N ARG A 190 -6.37 -2.46 -11.87
CA ARG A 190 -7.50 -1.90 -12.62
C ARG A 190 -8.17 -2.95 -13.50
N ASP A 191 -7.41 -3.66 -14.32
CA ASP A 191 -7.94 -4.61 -15.29
C ASP A 191 -8.62 -5.78 -14.58
N TYR A 192 -7.95 -6.32 -13.55
CA TYR A 192 -8.55 -7.31 -12.67
C TYR A 192 -9.89 -6.85 -12.07
N MET A 193 -9.93 -5.65 -11.48
CA MET A 193 -11.15 -5.14 -10.86
C MET A 193 -12.21 -4.74 -11.87
N CYS A 194 -11.85 -4.25 -13.04
CA CYS A 194 -12.79 -3.97 -14.13
C CYS A 194 -13.50 -5.24 -14.58
N GLU A 195 -12.79 -6.36 -14.71
CA GLU A 195 -13.38 -7.66 -15.01
C GLU A 195 -14.29 -8.13 -13.89
N GLN A 196 -13.79 -8.18 -12.64
CA GLN A 196 -14.56 -8.70 -11.49
C GLN A 196 -15.82 -7.89 -11.20
N LEU A 197 -15.76 -6.57 -11.36
CA LEU A 197 -16.86 -5.67 -11.05
C LEU A 197 -17.66 -5.23 -12.30
N ALA A 198 -17.29 -5.67 -13.50
CA ALA A 198 -17.81 -5.18 -14.77
C ALA A 198 -17.83 -3.64 -14.82
N LEU A 199 -16.69 -3.02 -14.53
CA LEU A 199 -16.51 -1.57 -14.60
C LEU A 199 -16.03 -1.18 -16.01
N PRO A 200 -16.56 -0.09 -16.59
CA PRO A 200 -16.04 0.43 -17.85
C PRO A 200 -14.67 1.09 -17.60
N VAL A 201 -13.66 0.73 -18.39
CA VAL A 201 -12.30 1.30 -18.31
C VAL A 201 -12.32 2.83 -18.46
N SER A 202 -13.28 3.38 -19.22
CA SER A 202 -13.45 4.84 -19.40
C SER A 202 -13.78 5.59 -18.09
N LYS A 203 -14.15 4.91 -17.02
CA LYS A 203 -14.36 5.48 -15.69
C LYS A 203 -13.18 5.25 -14.75
N THR A 204 -12.03 4.82 -15.24
CA THR A 204 -10.88 4.49 -14.41
C THR A 204 -9.71 5.41 -14.67
N LEU A 205 -8.89 5.61 -13.64
CA LEU A 205 -7.60 6.30 -13.70
C LEU A 205 -6.56 5.45 -12.98
N ILE A 206 -5.32 5.53 -13.44
CA ILE A 206 -4.16 4.96 -12.76
C ILE A 206 -3.45 6.07 -12.01
N VAL A 207 -3.46 5.98 -10.68
CA VAL A 207 -2.72 6.89 -9.80
C VAL A 207 -1.90 6.05 -8.84
N PRO A 208 -0.59 5.91 -9.09
CA PRO A 208 0.27 5.07 -8.27
C PRO A 208 0.49 5.66 -6.87
N HIS A 209 1.10 4.87 -5.99
CA HIS A 209 1.53 5.36 -4.68
C HIS A 209 2.57 6.46 -4.83
N VAL A 210 2.32 7.60 -4.19
CA VAL A 210 3.10 8.82 -4.41
C VAL A 210 4.51 8.74 -3.83
N VAL A 211 5.47 9.27 -4.57
CA VAL A 211 6.83 9.56 -4.15
C VAL A 211 6.90 11.05 -3.80
N VAL A 212 7.06 11.36 -2.53
CA VAL A 212 7.10 12.75 -2.03
C VAL A 212 8.55 13.18 -1.85
N SER A 213 8.97 14.23 -2.56
CA SER A 213 10.32 14.80 -2.41
C SER A 213 11.45 13.77 -2.51
N PRO A 214 11.65 13.13 -3.68
CA PRO A 214 12.66 12.08 -3.84
C PRO A 214 14.06 12.58 -3.51
N LYS A 215 14.87 11.71 -2.92
CA LYS A 215 16.24 11.98 -2.51
C LYS A 215 17.21 11.11 -3.32
N SER A 216 18.45 11.55 -3.41
CA SER A 216 19.56 10.70 -3.89
C SER A 216 20.30 10.10 -2.70
N LEU A 217 20.60 8.82 -2.78
CA LEU A 217 21.41 8.12 -1.80
C LEU A 217 22.89 8.20 -2.21
N ASN A 218 23.77 8.50 -1.28
CA ASN A 218 25.22 8.51 -1.51
C ASN A 218 25.93 7.66 -0.46
N LEU A 219 26.12 6.37 -0.76
CA LEU A 219 26.79 5.38 0.10
C LEU A 219 28.03 4.79 -0.59
N LYS A 220 28.80 5.62 -1.29
CA LYS A 220 29.91 5.16 -2.15
C LYS A 220 30.99 4.37 -1.41
N ASP A 221 31.26 4.70 -0.14
CA ASP A 221 32.36 4.12 0.64
C ASP A 221 31.88 3.08 1.68
N ALA A 222 30.61 2.75 1.68
CA ALA A 222 30.04 1.78 2.61
C ALA A 222 30.09 0.36 2.02
N SER A 223 30.32 -0.66 2.86
CA SER A 223 30.10 -2.06 2.46
C SER A 223 28.69 -2.27 1.92
N LEU A 224 28.52 -3.23 1.00
CA LEU A 224 27.22 -3.51 0.39
C LEU A 224 26.21 -4.00 1.45
N ARG A 225 25.14 -3.26 1.60
CA ARG A 225 24.05 -3.59 2.54
C ARG A 225 22.72 -3.69 1.80
N LEU A 226 22.03 -4.80 2.04
CA LEU A 226 20.72 -5.10 1.48
C LEU A 226 19.68 -5.08 2.60
N LEU A 227 18.49 -4.54 2.33
CA LEU A 227 17.39 -4.50 3.28
C LEU A 227 16.17 -5.24 2.72
N VAL A 228 15.73 -6.29 3.38
CA VAL A 228 14.38 -6.84 3.22
C VAL A 228 13.48 -6.16 4.23
N SER A 229 12.44 -5.45 3.81
CA SER A 229 11.61 -4.70 4.74
C SER A 229 10.12 -5.02 4.57
N GLY A 230 9.46 -5.35 5.68
CA GLY A 230 8.02 -5.55 5.75
C GLY A 230 7.61 -6.79 6.53
N ASN A 231 6.36 -7.20 6.33
CA ASN A 231 5.84 -8.42 6.93
C ASN A 231 6.16 -9.62 6.03
N MET A 232 7.13 -10.44 6.45
CA MET A 232 7.59 -11.66 5.78
C MET A 232 6.95 -12.91 6.40
N LYS A 233 5.65 -12.83 6.64
CA LYS A 233 4.81 -13.96 7.04
C LYS A 233 4.02 -14.47 5.85
N LYS A 234 3.68 -15.79 5.88
CA LYS A 234 2.88 -16.40 4.81
C LYS A 234 1.71 -15.52 4.37
N PRO A 235 1.47 -15.43 3.07
CA PRO A 235 2.03 -16.26 2.00
C PRO A 235 3.40 -15.82 1.43
N ARG A 236 4.03 -14.75 1.93
CA ARG A 236 5.41 -14.38 1.56
C ARG A 236 6.40 -15.31 2.24
N ASP A 237 7.44 -15.73 1.52
CA ASP A 237 8.40 -16.73 1.98
C ASP A 237 9.85 -16.29 1.68
N LEU A 238 10.69 -16.33 2.71
CA LEU A 238 12.13 -15.99 2.62
C LEU A 238 13.00 -17.18 2.20
N THR A 239 12.46 -18.38 2.16
CA THR A 239 13.24 -19.63 2.04
C THR A 239 14.13 -19.65 0.79
N LEU A 240 13.60 -19.35 -0.39
CA LEU A 240 14.37 -19.38 -1.62
C LEU A 240 15.44 -18.27 -1.64
N PHE A 241 15.13 -17.09 -1.12
CA PHE A 241 16.10 -16.01 -0.98
C PHE A 241 17.25 -16.38 -0.05
N LEU A 242 16.96 -16.96 1.13
CA LEU A 242 17.99 -17.38 2.09
C LEU A 242 18.85 -18.52 1.52
N ARG A 243 18.27 -19.47 0.80
CA ARG A 243 19.04 -20.53 0.12
C ARG A 243 19.93 -19.98 -1.00
N ALA A 244 19.44 -19.02 -1.77
CA ALA A 244 20.26 -18.34 -2.79
C ALA A 244 21.42 -17.56 -2.13
N LEU A 245 21.20 -16.90 -0.99
CA LEU A 245 22.26 -16.26 -0.21
C LEU A 245 23.30 -17.23 0.29
N HIS A 246 22.89 -18.39 0.85
CA HIS A 246 23.82 -19.44 1.27
C HIS A 246 24.70 -19.90 0.10
N GLN A 247 24.12 -20.16 -1.06
CA GLN A 247 24.87 -20.54 -2.24
C GLN A 247 25.80 -19.42 -2.72
N PHE A 248 25.35 -18.16 -2.68
CA PHE A 248 26.19 -17.00 -3.00
C PHE A 248 27.44 -16.93 -2.12
N TYR A 249 27.30 -17.04 -0.79
CA TYR A 249 28.44 -16.98 0.13
C TYR A 249 29.34 -18.21 0.06
N THR A 250 28.80 -19.37 -0.30
CA THR A 250 29.59 -20.57 -0.58
C THR A 250 30.51 -20.36 -1.79
N LEU A 251 30.02 -19.68 -2.83
CA LEU A 251 30.78 -19.37 -4.04
C LEU A 251 31.68 -18.14 -3.87
N ASN A 252 31.38 -17.25 -2.94
CA ASN A 252 32.07 -15.98 -2.72
C ASN A 252 32.35 -15.76 -1.24
N PRO A 253 33.25 -16.58 -0.60
CA PRO A 253 33.45 -16.54 0.85
C PRO A 253 34.03 -15.19 1.36
N GLU A 254 34.71 -14.44 0.48
CA GLU A 254 35.28 -13.11 0.78
C GLU A 254 34.34 -11.94 0.49
N ALA A 255 33.05 -12.23 0.20
CA ALA A 255 32.10 -11.17 -0.14
C ALA A 255 31.74 -10.31 1.09
N GLU A 256 32.02 -9.02 1.00
CA GLU A 256 31.65 -8.03 2.00
C GLU A 256 30.24 -7.49 1.75
N MET A 257 29.24 -8.33 1.93
CA MET A 257 27.83 -7.99 1.82
C MET A 257 27.11 -8.32 3.13
N ARG A 258 26.09 -7.54 3.49
CA ARG A 258 25.24 -7.78 4.68
C ARG A 258 23.77 -7.64 4.29
N VAL A 259 22.93 -8.41 4.94
CA VAL A 259 21.47 -8.38 4.73
C VAL A 259 20.78 -8.13 6.07
N ASP A 260 19.97 -7.10 6.13
CA ASP A 260 19.10 -6.84 7.27
C ASP A 260 17.65 -7.17 6.86
N ILE A 261 16.94 -7.91 7.70
CA ILE A 261 15.52 -8.23 7.53
C ILE A 261 14.75 -7.46 8.59
N LEU A 262 14.02 -6.42 8.17
CA LEU A 262 13.31 -5.50 9.05
C LEU A 262 11.82 -5.80 9.07
N GLY A 263 11.30 -6.24 10.21
CA GLY A 263 9.88 -6.45 10.43
C GLY A 263 9.54 -7.85 10.96
N LEU A 264 8.30 -8.29 10.69
CA LEU A 264 7.85 -9.59 11.17
C LEU A 264 8.28 -10.69 10.21
N VAL A 265 8.84 -11.77 10.77
CA VAL A 265 9.18 -12.99 10.04
C VAL A 265 8.45 -14.19 10.63
N GLU A 266 8.39 -15.31 9.92
CA GLU A 266 7.94 -16.57 10.49
C GLU A 266 8.91 -17.07 11.56
N ASP A 267 8.40 -17.82 12.54
CA ASP A 267 9.18 -18.26 13.71
C ASP A 267 10.32 -19.22 13.34
N GLU A 268 10.23 -19.88 12.19
CA GLU A 268 11.25 -20.79 11.64
C GLU A 268 12.43 -20.06 10.98
N VAL A 269 12.29 -18.80 10.59
CA VAL A 269 13.31 -18.06 9.83
C VAL A 269 14.64 -17.94 10.58
N PRO A 270 14.72 -17.61 11.89
CA PRO A 270 15.97 -17.59 12.61
C PRO A 270 16.70 -18.96 12.63
N GLY A 271 15.95 -20.05 12.76
CA GLY A 271 16.49 -21.42 12.70
C GLY A 271 17.08 -21.73 11.32
N LEU A 272 16.36 -21.35 10.25
CA LEU A 272 16.84 -21.54 8.87
C LEU A 272 18.12 -20.71 8.58
N ILE A 273 18.22 -19.47 9.08
CA ILE A 273 19.42 -18.65 8.95
C ILE A 273 20.62 -19.37 9.60
N GLN A 274 20.44 -19.96 10.78
CA GLN A 274 21.49 -20.70 11.48
C GLN A 274 21.84 -22.00 10.72
N GLU A 275 20.87 -22.77 10.28
CA GLU A 275 21.08 -24.01 9.52
C GLU A 275 21.87 -23.78 8.24
N LEU A 276 21.59 -22.68 7.53
CA LEU A 276 22.28 -22.29 6.31
C LEU A 276 23.63 -21.59 6.56
N GLY A 277 24.08 -21.45 7.82
CA GLY A 277 25.36 -20.79 8.15
C GLY A 277 25.38 -19.28 7.85
N LEU A 278 24.21 -18.64 7.78
CA LEU A 278 24.09 -17.22 7.42
C LEU A 278 24.15 -16.24 8.60
N SER A 279 24.30 -16.72 9.82
CA SER A 279 24.24 -15.88 11.05
C SER A 279 25.28 -14.75 11.09
N ALA A 280 26.38 -14.86 10.36
CA ALA A 280 27.39 -13.80 10.24
C ALA A 280 27.02 -12.72 9.22
N TYR A 281 26.04 -12.97 8.35
CA TYR A 281 25.72 -12.14 7.19
C TYR A 281 24.30 -11.57 7.22
N VAL A 282 23.37 -12.21 7.93
CA VAL A 282 21.96 -11.87 7.96
C VAL A 282 21.51 -11.52 9.37
N ASN A 283 20.95 -10.32 9.56
CA ASN A 283 20.35 -9.88 10.81
C ASN A 283 18.85 -9.77 10.68
N VAL A 284 18.11 -10.19 11.72
CA VAL A 284 16.68 -9.96 11.83
C VAL A 284 16.45 -8.82 12.81
N LEU A 285 15.94 -7.70 12.30
CA LEU A 285 15.65 -6.49 13.08
C LEU A 285 14.16 -6.47 13.50
N PRO A 286 13.84 -5.92 14.67
CA PRO A 286 12.46 -5.80 15.11
C PRO A 286 11.66 -4.84 14.23
N SER A 287 10.33 -4.92 14.32
CA SER A 287 9.45 -3.92 13.72
C SER A 287 9.66 -2.56 14.39
N VAL A 288 9.76 -1.53 13.57
CA VAL A 288 9.96 -0.13 13.96
C VAL A 288 8.84 0.75 13.39
N SER A 289 8.85 2.04 13.71
CA SER A 289 7.95 3.03 13.12
C SER A 289 8.20 3.20 11.62
N TYR A 290 7.23 3.77 10.92
CA TYR A 290 7.35 4.03 9.47
C TYR A 290 8.55 4.92 9.16
N HIS A 291 8.67 6.07 9.84
CA HIS A 291 9.77 7.01 9.61
C HIS A 291 11.13 6.41 9.97
N GLU A 292 11.21 5.65 11.06
CA GLU A 292 12.42 4.93 11.42
C GLU A 292 12.78 3.88 10.36
N SER A 293 11.80 3.18 9.79
CA SER A 293 12.04 2.24 8.70
C SER A 293 12.62 2.90 7.44
N LEU A 294 12.23 4.15 7.16
CA LEU A 294 12.81 4.94 6.07
C LEU A 294 14.26 5.36 6.38
N GLU A 295 14.56 5.74 7.62
CA GLU A 295 15.93 6.07 8.03
C GLU A 295 16.86 4.84 8.00
N ILE A 296 16.36 3.67 8.39
CA ILE A 296 17.09 2.40 8.23
C ILE A 296 17.33 2.12 6.75
N ALA A 297 16.32 2.26 5.89
CA ALA A 297 16.44 2.03 4.45
C ALA A 297 17.52 2.92 3.80
N LYS A 298 17.72 4.15 4.26
CA LYS A 298 18.79 5.05 3.78
C LYS A 298 20.21 4.56 4.07
N GLN A 299 20.38 3.58 4.97
CA GLN A 299 21.66 2.98 5.29
C GLN A 299 22.00 1.77 4.39
N HIS A 300 21.14 1.46 3.42
CA HIS A 300 21.24 0.30 2.53
C HIS A 300 21.21 0.76 1.08
N GLN A 301 22.12 0.24 0.25
CA GLN A 301 22.15 0.55 -1.17
C GLN A 301 20.95 -0.08 -1.88
N VAL A 302 20.59 -1.31 -1.50
CA VAL A 302 19.54 -2.10 -2.16
C VAL A 302 18.45 -2.46 -1.17
N CYS A 303 17.21 -2.19 -1.55
CA CYS A 303 16.03 -2.62 -0.84
C CYS A 303 15.30 -3.73 -1.61
N ILE A 304 15.02 -4.84 -0.93
CA ILE A 304 14.46 -6.05 -1.53
C ILE A 304 12.96 -6.10 -1.24
N LEU A 305 12.18 -6.33 -2.28
CA LEU A 305 10.76 -6.61 -2.21
C LEU A 305 10.51 -8.08 -2.50
N ILE A 306 9.91 -8.80 -1.56
CA ILE A 306 9.52 -10.20 -1.74
C ILE A 306 8.01 -10.29 -1.70
N GLU A 307 7.41 -10.71 -2.82
CA GLU A 307 5.98 -10.92 -2.95
C GLU A 307 5.62 -12.41 -2.82
N ALA A 308 4.35 -12.67 -2.51
CA ALA A 308 3.83 -14.03 -2.50
C ALA A 308 3.86 -14.66 -3.90
N PRO A 309 4.09 -15.96 -4.03
CA PRO A 309 3.94 -16.65 -5.32
C PRO A 309 2.47 -16.61 -5.75
N MET A 310 2.21 -16.06 -6.93
CA MET A 310 0.89 -15.85 -7.52
C MET A 310 0.96 -16.15 -9.03
N ALA A 311 -0.17 -16.47 -9.64
CA ALA A 311 -0.26 -16.57 -11.09
C ALA A 311 -0.02 -15.20 -11.75
N GLU A 312 -0.54 -14.14 -11.17
CA GLU A 312 -0.32 -12.75 -11.58
C GLU A 312 -0.21 -11.83 -10.36
N GLY A 313 0.87 -11.06 -10.27
CA GLY A 313 1.12 -10.08 -9.22
C GLY A 313 0.39 -8.76 -9.51
N ILE A 314 -0.89 -8.66 -9.16
CA ILE A 314 -1.72 -7.47 -9.46
C ILE A 314 -1.47 -6.29 -8.53
N TYR A 315 -0.81 -6.51 -7.40
CA TYR A 315 -0.61 -5.49 -6.37
C TYR A 315 0.59 -4.59 -6.67
N LEU A 316 0.45 -3.30 -6.40
CA LEU A 316 1.59 -2.39 -6.29
C LEU A 316 2.00 -2.28 -4.82
N PRO A 317 3.14 -2.87 -4.40
CA PRO A 317 3.59 -2.76 -3.02
C PRO A 317 3.86 -1.30 -2.63
N THR A 318 3.37 -0.88 -1.48
CA THR A 318 3.54 0.49 -0.98
C THR A 318 5.00 0.90 -0.85
N LYS A 319 5.88 -0.05 -0.55
CA LYS A 319 7.33 0.16 -0.40
C LYS A 319 8.06 0.51 -1.69
N VAL A 320 7.48 0.27 -2.86
CA VAL A 320 8.06 0.75 -4.14
C VAL A 320 8.24 2.27 -4.08
N SER A 321 7.18 2.99 -3.70
CA SER A 321 7.26 4.45 -3.58
C SER A 321 8.18 4.93 -2.46
N ASP A 322 8.30 4.16 -1.36
CA ASP A 322 9.19 4.50 -0.25
C ASP A 322 10.67 4.37 -0.64
N PHE A 323 11.02 3.28 -1.33
CA PHE A 323 12.40 3.04 -1.76
C PHE A 323 12.81 3.98 -2.89
N MET A 324 11.91 4.26 -3.84
CA MET A 324 12.13 5.30 -4.85
C MET A 324 12.33 6.67 -4.20
N GLN A 325 11.56 7.01 -3.17
CA GLN A 325 11.66 8.27 -2.42
C GLN A 325 13.01 8.43 -1.73
N ASN A 326 13.56 7.36 -1.20
CA ASN A 326 14.86 7.36 -0.53
C ASN A 326 16.05 7.31 -1.51
N GLY A 327 15.83 6.97 -2.78
CA GLY A 327 16.89 6.74 -3.76
C GLY A 327 17.57 5.38 -3.61
N ASN A 328 16.90 4.40 -3.03
CA ASN A 328 17.41 3.04 -2.96
C ASN A 328 17.27 2.34 -4.32
N VAL A 329 18.22 1.45 -4.61
CA VAL A 329 18.05 0.47 -5.70
C VAL A 329 17.06 -0.58 -5.24
N ILE A 330 16.11 -0.94 -6.10
CA ILE A 330 15.10 -1.94 -5.79
C ILE A 330 15.49 -3.28 -6.42
N PHE A 331 15.48 -4.35 -5.63
CA PHE A 331 15.51 -5.72 -6.09
C PHE A 331 14.16 -6.37 -5.82
N ALA A 332 13.41 -6.71 -6.86
CA ALA A 332 12.11 -7.38 -6.75
C ALA A 332 12.26 -8.90 -6.93
N ILE A 333 11.73 -9.65 -5.97
CA ILE A 333 11.54 -11.10 -6.02
C ILE A 333 10.03 -11.32 -6.03
N SER A 334 9.46 -11.55 -7.21
CA SER A 334 8.02 -11.43 -7.44
C SER A 334 7.59 -12.35 -8.59
N PRO A 335 6.29 -12.64 -8.77
CA PRO A 335 5.81 -13.36 -9.94
C PRO A 335 6.30 -12.74 -11.25
N SER A 336 6.65 -13.60 -12.22
CA SER A 336 7.10 -13.17 -13.56
C SER A 336 6.04 -12.35 -14.30
N GLU A 337 4.76 -12.68 -14.09
CA GLU A 337 3.64 -11.86 -14.53
C GLU A 337 3.18 -10.98 -13.37
N GLY A 338 3.40 -9.65 -13.45
CA GLY A 338 3.01 -8.78 -12.35
C GLY A 338 3.56 -7.37 -12.43
N VAL A 339 2.99 -6.50 -11.59
CA VAL A 339 3.30 -5.07 -11.50
C VAL A 339 4.79 -4.81 -11.31
N LEU A 340 5.48 -5.59 -10.46
CA LEU A 340 6.91 -5.37 -10.22
C LEU A 340 7.76 -5.74 -11.44
N ASN A 341 7.39 -6.77 -12.19
CA ASN A 341 8.07 -7.09 -13.44
C ASN A 341 7.82 -6.01 -14.50
N ASP A 342 6.60 -5.49 -14.62
CA ASP A 342 6.31 -4.39 -15.55
C ASP A 342 7.20 -3.17 -15.25
N ILE A 343 7.32 -2.76 -13.98
CA ILE A 343 8.18 -1.66 -13.56
C ILE A 343 9.67 -1.96 -13.81
N TYR A 344 10.10 -3.24 -13.70
CA TYR A 344 11.45 -3.67 -14.03
C TYR A 344 11.71 -3.56 -15.53
N GLN A 345 10.80 -4.04 -16.40
CA GLN A 345 10.92 -3.95 -17.85
C GLN A 345 10.97 -2.49 -18.34
N GLU A 346 10.30 -1.59 -17.64
CA GLU A 346 10.37 -0.14 -17.87
C GLU A 346 11.69 0.49 -17.37
N GLY A 347 12.53 -0.26 -16.64
CA GLY A 347 13.84 0.18 -16.16
C GLY A 347 13.84 1.00 -14.88
N TYR A 348 12.77 0.93 -14.06
CA TYR A 348 12.67 1.63 -12.77
C TYR A 348 12.90 0.73 -11.54
N ILE A 349 12.99 -0.57 -11.73
CA ILE A 349 13.51 -1.54 -10.75
C ILE A 349 14.87 -2.01 -11.23
N GLY A 350 15.87 -2.07 -10.33
CA GLY A 350 17.25 -2.38 -10.68
C GLY A 350 17.51 -3.85 -10.98
N TYR A 351 16.86 -4.75 -10.21
CA TYR A 351 17.03 -6.20 -10.31
C TYR A 351 15.69 -6.89 -10.13
N PHE A 352 15.49 -7.99 -10.85
CA PHE A 352 14.26 -8.78 -10.80
C PHE A 352 14.57 -10.28 -10.85
N ALA A 353 13.88 -11.07 -10.04
CA ALA A 353 13.88 -12.52 -10.09
C ALA A 353 12.47 -13.05 -9.88
N ASP A 354 12.13 -14.15 -10.58
CA ASP A 354 10.92 -14.90 -10.30
C ASP A 354 10.99 -15.53 -8.90
N ASN A 355 9.96 -15.33 -8.09
CA ASN A 355 9.93 -15.73 -6.69
C ASN A 355 9.73 -17.24 -6.49
N THR A 356 9.64 -18.03 -7.56
CA THR A 356 9.61 -19.50 -7.56
C THR A 356 10.93 -20.12 -8.02
N GLN A 357 11.92 -19.31 -8.45
CA GLN A 357 13.16 -19.79 -9.10
C GLN A 357 14.40 -19.35 -8.32
N GLN A 358 14.94 -20.23 -7.48
CA GLN A 358 16.13 -19.96 -6.67
C GLN A 358 17.33 -19.54 -7.52
N GLU A 359 17.53 -20.17 -8.69
CA GLU A 359 18.64 -19.91 -9.59
C GLU A 359 18.60 -18.48 -10.12
N MET A 360 17.44 -17.97 -10.49
CA MET A 360 17.27 -16.58 -10.90
C MET A 360 17.58 -15.59 -9.77
N ILE A 361 17.16 -15.91 -8.53
CA ILE A 361 17.48 -15.11 -7.37
C ILE A 361 18.99 -15.05 -7.16
N LEU A 362 19.69 -16.20 -7.23
CA LEU A 362 21.15 -16.28 -7.11
C LEU A 362 21.84 -15.49 -8.22
N GLU A 363 21.38 -15.61 -9.46
CA GLU A 363 21.94 -14.87 -10.61
C GLU A 363 21.85 -13.35 -10.36
N GLN A 364 20.70 -12.86 -9.90
CA GLN A 364 20.54 -11.44 -9.61
C GLN A 364 21.38 -10.97 -8.40
N ILE A 365 21.59 -11.81 -7.38
CA ILE A 365 22.49 -11.50 -6.27
C ILE A 365 23.93 -11.38 -6.78
N ASN A 366 24.39 -12.30 -7.62
CA ASN A 366 25.73 -12.22 -8.23
C ASN A 366 25.91 -10.95 -9.09
N LYS A 367 24.94 -10.63 -9.94
CA LYS A 367 24.93 -9.43 -10.76
C LYS A 367 24.97 -8.15 -9.93
N LEU A 368 24.14 -8.08 -8.88
CA LEU A 368 24.09 -6.97 -7.94
C LEU A 368 25.45 -6.77 -7.24
N TYR A 369 26.09 -7.86 -6.81
CA TYR A 369 27.40 -7.81 -6.18
C TYR A 369 28.49 -7.37 -7.19
N GLN A 370 28.44 -7.82 -8.43
CA GLN A 370 29.33 -7.37 -9.51
C GLN A 370 29.15 -5.88 -9.82
N ASP A 371 27.92 -5.40 -9.93
CA ASP A 371 27.61 -3.98 -10.16
C ASP A 371 28.11 -3.10 -8.99
N TYR A 372 27.97 -3.60 -7.74
CA TYR A 372 28.56 -2.94 -6.56
C TYR A 372 30.09 -2.85 -6.68
N ARG A 373 30.77 -3.97 -6.99
CA ARG A 373 32.22 -4.02 -7.18
C ARG A 373 32.70 -3.09 -8.29
N ALA A 374 31.91 -2.91 -9.32
CA ALA A 374 32.15 -1.99 -10.44
C ALA A 374 31.82 -0.53 -10.10
N GLY A 375 31.21 -0.25 -8.96
CA GLY A 375 30.82 1.11 -8.54
C GLY A 375 29.58 1.67 -9.30
N VAL A 376 28.84 0.84 -10.01
CA VAL A 376 27.70 1.28 -10.87
C VAL A 376 26.31 0.91 -10.28
N ILE A 377 26.26 0.31 -9.11
CA ILE A 377 25.02 -0.16 -8.52
C ILE A 377 24.00 0.98 -8.35
N GLN A 378 24.46 2.16 -7.92
CA GLN A 378 23.59 3.29 -7.63
C GLN A 378 22.97 3.91 -8.89
N ASP A 379 23.52 3.67 -10.07
CA ASP A 379 22.97 4.14 -11.35
C ASP A 379 21.62 3.46 -11.70
N LYS A 380 21.29 2.39 -10.95
CA LYS A 380 20.02 1.67 -11.09
C LYS A 380 18.90 2.22 -10.18
N ALA A 381 19.22 3.15 -9.28
CA ALA A 381 18.20 3.83 -8.47
C ALA A 381 17.47 4.87 -9.32
N ARG A 382 16.21 4.61 -9.65
CA ARG A 382 15.39 5.47 -10.51
C ARG A 382 14.01 5.70 -9.92
N VAL A 383 13.43 6.86 -10.21
CA VAL A 383 12.05 7.20 -9.84
C VAL A 383 11.21 7.26 -11.10
N LYS A 384 10.10 6.54 -11.12
CA LYS A 384 9.15 6.59 -12.22
C LYS A 384 8.43 7.95 -12.19
N PRO A 385 8.43 8.74 -13.30
CA PRO A 385 7.90 10.12 -13.31
C PRO A 385 6.44 10.21 -12.87
N GLU A 386 5.61 9.21 -13.20
CA GLU A 386 4.20 9.16 -12.85
C GLU A 386 3.94 8.99 -11.34
N TYR A 387 4.96 8.56 -10.57
CA TYR A 387 4.89 8.38 -9.12
C TYR A 387 5.21 9.68 -8.36
N LEU A 388 5.80 10.66 -9.04
CA LEU A 388 6.14 11.94 -8.41
C LEU A 388 4.88 12.68 -7.96
N ASP A 389 4.99 13.39 -6.85
CA ASP A 389 3.92 14.19 -6.26
C ASP A 389 3.23 15.11 -7.27
N LYS A 390 3.99 15.81 -8.10
CA LYS A 390 3.46 16.71 -9.15
C LYS A 390 2.56 15.98 -10.16
N ALA A 391 2.94 14.77 -10.58
CA ALA A 391 2.16 13.98 -11.53
C ALA A 391 0.87 13.47 -10.88
N VAL A 392 0.95 12.98 -9.64
CA VAL A 392 -0.20 12.51 -8.86
C VAL A 392 -1.16 13.67 -8.57
N VAL A 393 -0.65 14.81 -8.11
CA VAL A 393 -1.43 16.03 -7.83
C VAL A 393 -2.19 16.48 -9.06
N LYS A 394 -1.54 16.53 -10.23
CA LYS A 394 -2.19 16.91 -11.49
C LYS A 394 -3.40 16.05 -11.80
N GLN A 395 -3.33 14.72 -11.60
CA GLN A 395 -4.45 13.83 -11.85
C GLN A 395 -5.66 14.13 -10.94
N TYR A 396 -5.42 14.54 -9.69
CA TYR A 396 -6.49 14.95 -8.77
C TYR A 396 -7.04 16.35 -9.07
N LEU A 397 -6.26 17.24 -9.70
CA LEU A 397 -6.74 18.53 -10.20
C LEU A 397 -7.63 18.38 -11.42
N ASP A 398 -7.35 17.42 -12.28
CA ASP A 398 -8.09 17.15 -13.52
C ASP A 398 -9.42 16.40 -13.27
N LEU A 399 -9.64 15.91 -12.03
CA LEU A 399 -10.93 15.35 -11.60
C LEU A 399 -12.01 16.43 -11.52
#